data_1bc49cbddd92ebd8aa56587761a496dc
#
_entry.id   1bc49cbddd92ebd8aa56587761a496dc
#
_cell.length_a   1.000
_cell.length_b   1.000
_cell.length_c   1.000
_cell.angle_alpha   90.00
_cell.angle_beta   90.00
_cell.angle_gamma   90.00
#
_symmetry.space_group_name_H-M   'P 1'
#
loop_
_entity.id
_entity.type
_entity.pdbx_description
1 polymer ?
#
loop_
_entity_poly.entity_id
_entity_poly.type
_entity_poly.pdbx_seq_one_letter_code
_entity_poly.pdbx_strand_id
1 'polypeptide(L)'
;MRRLFLLSLFVLSVFSVQAQPKWGTWSVVPHVGVSFANLTNDAIHVADERISHSQTRIGFSGGADVYYQLTDKLALSGGVAYTQAGCNFKDIPADLSARSGTVFHDSYFNLDYVDVPLLAHVYVSKGLAFSVGCQPSFLTKATAHAEMQDYETDGKGGIKYDKTEVSEGDIKTSFKKTAFAIPVGISYEYENVMLTARYNIGLSKVYNHDLSDSKNKIITVSVGYKFNL
;
A
#
# COMPACT_ATOMS: atom_id res chain seq x y z
N MET A 1 -9.48 14.48 -30.35
CA MET A 1 -8.07 14.43 -30.75
C MET A 1 -7.33 15.75 -30.53
N ARG A 2 -7.83 16.89 -30.99
CA ARG A 2 -7.15 18.20 -30.83
C ARG A 2 -6.94 18.66 -29.38
N ARG A 3 -7.85 18.32 -28.46
CA ARG A 3 -7.73 18.64 -27.02
C ARG A 3 -6.73 17.77 -26.28
N LEU A 4 -6.59 16.51 -26.67
CA LEU A 4 -5.55 15.58 -26.15
C LEU A 4 -4.15 15.98 -26.61
N PHE A 5 -4.04 16.49 -27.85
CA PHE A 5 -2.76 16.98 -28.39
C PHE A 5 -2.30 18.26 -27.69
N LEU A 6 -3.24 19.17 -27.34
CA LEU A 6 -2.94 20.37 -26.57
C LEU A 6 -2.56 20.05 -25.11
N LEU A 7 -3.19 19.04 -24.51
CA LEU A 7 -2.82 18.57 -23.16
C LEU A 7 -1.42 17.95 -23.16
N SER A 8 -1.07 17.17 -24.20
CA SER A 8 0.27 16.60 -24.33
C SER A 8 1.35 17.65 -24.59
N LEU A 9 1.02 18.71 -25.35
CA LEU A 9 1.94 19.83 -25.58
C LEU A 9 2.12 20.68 -24.29
N PHE A 10 1.07 20.86 -23.49
CA PHE A 10 1.15 21.54 -22.20
C PHE A 10 1.98 20.75 -21.19
N VAL A 11 1.83 19.45 -21.14
CA VAL A 11 2.67 18.56 -20.31
C VAL A 11 4.14 18.62 -20.73
N LEU A 12 4.43 18.70 -22.05
CA LEU A 12 5.81 18.81 -22.56
C LEU A 12 6.45 20.19 -22.32
N SER A 13 5.67 21.25 -22.21
CA SER A 13 6.20 22.62 -21.98
C SER A 13 6.61 22.89 -20.52
N VAL A 14 6.15 22.09 -19.57
CA VAL A 14 6.51 22.19 -18.14
C VAL A 14 7.94 21.71 -17.85
N PHE A 15 8.58 21.01 -18.80
CA PHE A 15 9.90 20.42 -18.60
C PHE A 15 11.10 21.41 -18.75
N SER A 16 10.88 22.71 -18.84
CA SER A 16 11.93 23.61 -19.35
C SER A 16 12.77 24.38 -18.33
N VAL A 17 12.46 24.37 -17.04
CA VAL A 17 13.25 25.19 -16.07
C VAL A 17 13.38 24.47 -14.74
N GLN A 18 14.44 23.70 -14.55
CA GLN A 18 14.85 23.35 -13.18
C GLN A 18 16.35 23.02 -13.10
N ALA A 19 17.00 23.53 -12.08
CA ALA A 19 18.36 23.15 -11.75
C ALA A 19 18.40 21.69 -11.30
N GLN A 20 19.26 20.87 -11.93
CA GLN A 20 19.57 19.55 -11.42
C GLN A 20 20.20 19.69 -10.03
N PRO A 21 19.90 18.76 -9.07
CA PRO A 21 20.57 18.77 -7.78
C PRO A 21 22.08 18.74 -7.98
N LYS A 22 22.82 19.61 -7.30
CA LYS A 22 24.29 19.62 -7.37
C LYS A 22 24.82 18.33 -6.74
N TRP A 23 25.80 17.70 -7.37
CA TRP A 23 26.49 16.55 -6.79
C TRP A 23 27.14 16.90 -5.44
N GLY A 24 27.22 15.92 -4.55
CA GLY A 24 27.77 16.10 -3.20
C GLY A 24 26.83 16.80 -2.21
N THR A 25 25.56 17.05 -2.57
CA THR A 25 24.59 17.70 -1.68
C THR A 25 23.73 16.68 -0.94
N TRP A 26 23.42 17.03 0.31
CA TRP A 26 22.42 16.34 1.12
C TRP A 26 21.09 17.08 1.04
N SER A 27 20.01 16.33 1.13
CA SER A 27 18.68 16.90 1.27
C SER A 27 17.79 16.00 2.10
N VAL A 28 16.77 16.58 2.72
CA VAL A 28 15.75 15.87 3.51
C VAL A 28 14.40 16.09 2.86
N VAL A 29 13.62 15.02 2.70
CA VAL A 29 12.33 15.03 2.05
C VAL A 29 11.28 14.43 2.99
N PRO A 30 10.65 15.22 3.89
CA PRO A 30 9.41 14.79 4.51
C PRO A 30 8.33 14.61 3.46
N HIS A 31 7.54 13.56 3.58
CA HIS A 31 6.49 13.21 2.63
C HIS A 31 5.26 12.62 3.32
N VAL A 32 4.12 12.83 2.71
CA VAL A 32 2.84 12.21 3.10
C VAL A 32 2.11 11.72 1.86
N GLY A 33 1.28 10.70 2.02
CA GLY A 33 0.57 10.14 0.90
C GLY A 33 -0.40 9.03 1.29
N VAL A 34 -0.80 8.28 0.30
CA VAL A 34 -1.72 7.15 0.43
C VAL A 34 -1.04 5.85 0.02
N SER A 35 -1.40 4.78 0.70
CA SER A 35 -1.02 3.41 0.37
C SER A 35 -2.22 2.67 -0.21
N PHE A 36 -1.97 1.89 -1.25
CA PHE A 36 -2.89 0.93 -1.84
C PHE A 36 -2.27 -0.44 -1.60
N ALA A 37 -2.76 -1.14 -0.58
CA ALA A 37 -2.18 -2.40 -0.12
C ALA A 37 -3.09 -3.58 -0.40
N ASN A 38 -2.49 -4.73 -0.67
CA ASN A 38 -3.17 -6.00 -0.78
C ASN A 38 -2.21 -7.14 -0.37
N LEU A 39 -2.78 -8.28 -0.02
CA LEU A 39 -2.04 -9.52 0.23
C LEU A 39 -2.18 -10.46 -0.96
N THR A 40 -1.06 -11.04 -1.41
CA THR A 40 -1.11 -12.02 -2.51
C THR A 40 -1.67 -13.34 -2.02
N ASN A 41 -2.49 -13.99 -2.84
CA ASN A 41 -3.01 -15.35 -2.57
C ASN A 41 -3.67 -15.49 -1.21
N ASP A 42 -4.30 -14.42 -0.72
CA ASP A 42 -5.00 -14.45 0.55
C ASP A 42 -6.50 -14.54 0.35
N ALA A 43 -7.12 -15.42 1.12
CA ALA A 43 -8.55 -15.65 1.09
C ALA A 43 -9.03 -16.18 2.44
N ILE A 44 -10.20 -15.73 2.87
CA ILE A 44 -10.89 -16.29 4.04
C ILE A 44 -11.80 -17.42 3.57
N HIS A 45 -11.63 -18.60 4.17
CA HIS A 45 -12.52 -19.74 4.00
C HIS A 45 -13.57 -19.71 5.11
N VAL A 46 -14.82 -19.70 4.74
CA VAL A 46 -15.97 -19.75 5.65
C VAL A 46 -16.54 -21.16 5.68
N ALA A 47 -17.19 -21.53 6.78
CA ALA A 47 -17.64 -22.90 7.09
C ALA A 47 -18.43 -23.63 5.98
N ASP A 48 -19.04 -22.92 5.03
CA ASP A 48 -19.86 -23.49 3.95
C ASP A 48 -19.13 -23.54 2.60
N GLU A 49 -17.81 -23.74 2.58
CA GLU A 49 -16.96 -23.74 1.37
C GLU A 49 -16.91 -22.40 0.60
N ARG A 50 -17.52 -21.35 1.16
CA ARG A 50 -17.47 -20.00 0.57
C ARG A 50 -16.09 -19.39 0.79
N ILE A 51 -15.55 -18.76 -0.25
CA ILE A 51 -14.21 -18.15 -0.25
C ILE A 51 -14.37 -16.66 -0.53
N SER A 52 -13.80 -15.83 0.35
CA SER A 52 -13.65 -14.40 0.11
C SER A 52 -12.21 -14.07 -0.18
N HIS A 53 -11.96 -13.53 -1.37
CA HIS A 53 -10.63 -13.13 -1.81
C HIS A 53 -10.28 -11.73 -1.31
N SER A 54 -9.00 -11.53 -1.05
CA SER A 54 -8.46 -10.24 -0.63
C SER A 54 -8.61 -9.18 -1.72
N GLN A 55 -8.94 -7.96 -1.29
CA GLN A 55 -9.09 -6.77 -2.12
C GLN A 55 -8.15 -5.66 -1.64
N THR A 56 -7.91 -4.68 -2.51
CA THR A 56 -7.07 -3.54 -2.17
C THR A 56 -7.69 -2.71 -1.05
N ARG A 57 -6.86 -2.45 -0.03
CA ARG A 57 -7.15 -1.53 1.06
C ARG A 57 -6.40 -0.22 0.83
N ILE A 58 -7.09 0.89 1.05
CA ILE A 58 -6.50 2.22 1.02
C ILE A 58 -6.12 2.60 2.44
N GLY A 59 -4.87 3.05 2.63
CA GLY A 59 -4.34 3.48 3.91
C GLY A 59 -3.52 4.76 3.80
N PHE A 60 -2.96 5.18 4.94
CA PHE A 60 -2.05 6.31 5.03
C PHE A 60 -0.60 5.87 4.89
N SER A 61 0.25 6.72 4.30
CA SER A 61 1.70 6.58 4.33
C SER A 61 2.35 7.93 4.55
N GLY A 62 3.37 8.00 5.41
CA GLY A 62 4.09 9.25 5.65
C GLY A 62 5.41 9.01 6.38
N GLY A 63 6.40 9.86 6.09
CA GLY A 63 7.74 9.71 6.63
C GLY A 63 8.70 10.77 6.16
N ALA A 64 9.99 10.47 6.25
CA ALA A 64 11.05 11.33 5.74
C ALA A 64 12.20 10.49 5.19
N ASP A 65 12.70 10.89 4.02
CA ASP A 65 13.89 10.31 3.38
C ASP A 65 15.03 11.33 3.38
N VAL A 66 16.24 10.88 3.62
CA VAL A 66 17.48 11.64 3.44
C VAL A 66 18.10 11.22 2.13
N TYR A 67 18.39 12.18 1.28
CA TYR A 67 19.00 11.98 -0.03
C TYR A 67 20.45 12.46 -0.01
N TYR A 68 21.30 11.74 -0.71
CA TYR A 68 22.67 12.15 -1.04
C TYR A 68 22.88 12.07 -2.54
N GLN A 69 23.18 13.21 -3.18
CA GLN A 69 23.42 13.27 -4.62
C GLN A 69 24.85 12.86 -4.93
N LEU A 70 25.02 11.64 -5.47
CA LEU A 70 26.32 11.08 -5.84
C LEU A 70 26.90 11.71 -7.12
N THR A 71 26.05 11.91 -8.11
CA THR A 71 26.37 12.53 -9.40
C THR A 71 25.16 13.28 -9.90
N ASP A 72 25.26 14.02 -10.98
CA ASP A 72 24.12 14.71 -11.60
C ASP A 72 22.95 13.77 -11.95
N LYS A 73 23.24 12.48 -12.14
CA LYS A 73 22.23 11.48 -12.55
C LYS A 73 21.95 10.40 -11.52
N LEU A 74 22.71 10.35 -10.44
CA LEU A 74 22.60 9.29 -9.43
C LEU A 74 22.50 9.87 -8.03
N ALA A 75 21.47 9.45 -7.29
CA ALA A 75 21.35 9.73 -5.85
C ALA A 75 21.07 8.45 -5.08
N LEU A 76 21.42 8.44 -3.81
CA LEU A 76 21.02 7.44 -2.83
C LEU A 76 20.06 8.08 -1.84
N SER A 77 19.11 7.31 -1.34
CA SER A 77 18.30 7.74 -0.20
C SER A 77 18.13 6.63 0.82
N GLY A 78 17.98 7.05 2.06
CA GLY A 78 17.55 6.21 3.16
C GLY A 78 16.57 6.97 4.04
N GLY A 79 15.55 6.30 4.56
CA GLY A 79 14.52 6.98 5.31
C GLY A 79 13.78 6.11 6.30
N VAL A 80 12.78 6.72 6.91
CA VAL A 80 11.81 6.03 7.78
C VAL A 80 10.42 6.51 7.41
N ALA A 81 9.50 5.58 7.22
CA ALA A 81 8.10 5.88 6.92
C ALA A 81 7.17 4.98 7.75
N TYR A 82 6.03 5.50 8.10
CA TYR A 82 4.90 4.73 8.60
C TYR A 82 3.96 4.44 7.43
N THR A 83 3.55 3.18 7.29
CA THR A 83 2.66 2.76 6.20
C THR A 83 1.57 1.85 6.75
N GLN A 84 0.33 2.22 6.51
CA GLN A 84 -0.82 1.36 6.73
C GLN A 84 -0.99 0.44 5.53
N ALA A 85 -0.97 -0.86 5.78
CA ALA A 85 -1.12 -1.92 4.79
C ALA A 85 -2.24 -2.89 5.20
N GLY A 86 -2.26 -4.07 4.59
CA GLY A 86 -3.27 -5.09 4.81
C GLY A 86 -4.16 -5.30 3.58
N CYS A 87 -5.35 -5.80 3.80
CA CYS A 87 -6.34 -6.03 2.73
C CYS A 87 -7.76 -5.94 3.27
N ASN A 88 -8.68 -5.63 2.39
CA ASN A 88 -10.11 -5.85 2.61
C ASN A 88 -10.49 -7.23 2.06
N PHE A 89 -11.61 -7.76 2.50
CA PHE A 89 -12.20 -8.97 1.94
C PHE A 89 -13.55 -8.65 1.33
N LYS A 90 -13.91 -9.38 0.27
CA LYS A 90 -15.20 -9.22 -0.37
C LYS A 90 -16.29 -9.74 0.56
N ASP A 91 -17.40 -9.02 0.63
CA ASP A 91 -18.58 -9.45 1.40
C ASP A 91 -19.04 -10.85 0.99
N ILE A 92 -19.47 -11.63 1.97
CA ILE A 92 -20.03 -12.95 1.76
C ILE A 92 -21.55 -12.84 1.98
N PRO A 93 -22.36 -12.82 0.91
CA PRO A 93 -23.80 -12.66 1.01
C PRO A 93 -24.48 -13.93 1.55
N ALA A 94 -25.75 -13.82 1.91
CA ALA A 94 -26.58 -14.95 2.31
C ALA A 94 -26.69 -15.98 1.19
N ASP A 95 -26.59 -17.26 1.56
CA ASP A 95 -26.89 -18.38 0.65
C ASP A 95 -28.39 -18.70 0.71
N LEU A 96 -29.11 -18.38 -0.35
CA LEU A 96 -30.54 -18.61 -0.45
C LEU A 96 -30.93 -20.10 -0.51
N SER A 97 -29.99 -20.98 -0.74
CA SER A 97 -30.22 -22.43 -0.75
C SER A 97 -30.12 -23.01 0.67
N ALA A 98 -29.50 -22.33 1.60
CA ALA A 98 -29.40 -22.71 2.99
C ALA A 98 -30.58 -22.14 3.81
N ARG A 99 -31.01 -22.88 4.83
CA ARG A 99 -32.07 -22.40 5.73
C ARG A 99 -31.60 -21.31 6.69
N SER A 100 -30.34 -21.32 7.03
CA SER A 100 -29.70 -20.34 7.92
C SER A 100 -28.20 -20.30 7.64
N GLY A 101 -27.55 -19.22 8.05
CA GLY A 101 -26.10 -19.04 7.91
C GLY A 101 -25.67 -17.68 8.43
N THR A 102 -24.41 -17.35 8.19
CA THR A 102 -23.83 -16.05 8.56
C THR A 102 -23.35 -15.32 7.31
N VAL A 103 -23.72 -14.05 7.18
CA VAL A 103 -23.15 -13.12 6.20
C VAL A 103 -22.00 -12.37 6.84
N PHE A 104 -21.00 -12.01 6.03
CA PHE A 104 -19.85 -11.22 6.44
C PHE A 104 -19.79 -9.94 5.61
N HIS A 105 -19.70 -8.83 6.30
CA HIS A 105 -19.57 -7.51 5.72
C HIS A 105 -18.34 -6.80 6.28
N ASP A 106 -17.82 -5.81 5.56
CA ASP A 106 -16.72 -4.93 5.97
C ASP A 106 -15.57 -5.65 6.70
N SER A 107 -15.17 -6.82 6.18
CA SER A 107 -14.08 -7.60 6.76
C SER A 107 -12.74 -7.12 6.21
N TYR A 108 -11.78 -6.83 7.11
CA TYR A 108 -10.45 -6.38 6.70
C TYR A 108 -9.36 -6.73 7.73
N PHE A 109 -8.13 -6.80 7.22
CA PHE A 109 -6.92 -6.77 8.04
C PHE A 109 -6.23 -5.43 7.89
N ASN A 110 -5.87 -4.83 9.01
CA ASN A 110 -5.05 -3.62 9.05
C ASN A 110 -3.67 -4.00 9.60
N LEU A 111 -2.63 -3.75 8.81
CA LEU A 111 -1.24 -4.05 9.14
C LEU A 111 -0.43 -2.75 9.07
N ASP A 112 -0.01 -2.26 10.22
CA ASP A 112 0.74 -1.02 10.31
C ASP A 112 2.24 -1.31 10.40
N TYR A 113 3.02 -0.74 9.48
CA TYR A 113 4.46 -0.94 9.41
C TYR A 113 5.24 0.35 9.63
N VAL A 114 6.40 0.20 10.22
CA VAL A 114 7.50 1.17 10.10
C VAL A 114 8.47 0.61 9.07
N ASP A 115 8.62 1.34 7.97
CA ASP A 115 9.43 1.00 6.82
C ASP A 115 10.77 1.74 6.87
N VAL A 116 11.84 1.07 6.45
CA VAL A 116 13.17 1.67 6.32
C VAL A 116 13.67 1.49 4.88
N PRO A 117 13.18 2.31 3.91
CA PRO A 117 13.62 2.21 2.53
C PRO A 117 15.07 2.66 2.36
N LEU A 118 15.83 1.90 1.58
CA LEU A 118 17.18 2.23 1.10
C LEU A 118 17.14 2.15 -0.43
N LEU A 119 17.28 3.28 -1.11
CA LEU A 119 17.02 3.39 -2.54
C LEU A 119 18.18 4.03 -3.30
N ALA A 120 18.39 3.55 -4.51
CA ALA A 120 19.15 4.23 -5.54
C ALA A 120 18.20 4.89 -6.53
N HIS A 121 18.49 6.13 -6.90
CA HIS A 121 17.69 6.94 -7.82
C HIS A 121 18.51 7.27 -9.05
N VAL A 122 17.95 7.02 -10.22
CA VAL A 122 18.56 7.36 -11.52
C VAL A 122 17.71 8.43 -12.19
N TYR A 123 18.26 9.63 -12.33
CA TYR A 123 17.62 10.74 -13.02
C TYR A 123 17.75 10.57 -14.53
N VAL A 124 16.63 10.41 -15.22
CA VAL A 124 16.55 10.24 -16.67
C VAL A 124 16.27 11.55 -17.39
N SER A 125 15.71 12.50 -16.69
CA SER A 125 15.46 13.86 -17.16
C SER A 125 15.50 14.81 -15.95
N LYS A 126 15.44 16.13 -16.21
CA LYS A 126 15.35 17.12 -15.12
C LYS A 126 14.12 16.84 -14.26
N GLY A 127 14.35 16.56 -12.97
CA GLY A 127 13.31 16.25 -12.00
C GLY A 127 12.72 14.84 -12.06
N LEU A 128 12.87 14.08 -13.15
CA LEU A 128 12.32 12.74 -13.28
C LEU A 128 13.36 11.68 -12.93
N ALA A 129 13.09 10.87 -11.94
CA ALA A 129 13.96 9.77 -11.52
C ALA A 129 13.21 8.45 -11.38
N PHE A 130 13.87 7.36 -11.71
CA PHE A 130 13.49 6.02 -11.33
C PHE A 130 14.27 5.60 -10.09
N SER A 131 13.64 4.83 -9.22
CA SER A 131 14.27 4.32 -8.01
C SER A 131 14.07 2.82 -7.86
N VAL A 132 15.07 2.18 -7.27
CA VAL A 132 15.03 0.77 -6.88
C VAL A 132 15.88 0.58 -5.63
N GLY A 133 15.53 -0.40 -4.80
CA GLY A 133 16.32 -0.67 -3.60
C GLY A 133 15.80 -1.84 -2.77
N CYS A 134 16.02 -1.75 -1.47
CA CYS A 134 15.53 -2.71 -0.49
C CYS A 134 14.82 -1.97 0.64
N GLN A 135 13.82 -2.63 1.23
CA GLN A 135 13.01 -2.06 2.29
C GLN A 135 12.70 -3.13 3.33
N PRO A 136 13.42 -3.18 4.44
CA PRO A 136 12.95 -3.83 5.65
C PRO A 136 11.77 -3.04 6.24
N SER A 137 10.78 -3.78 6.74
CA SER A 137 9.55 -3.25 7.34
C SER A 137 9.30 -3.94 8.66
N PHE A 138 8.90 -3.20 9.68
CA PHE A 138 8.65 -3.68 11.04
C PHE A 138 7.18 -3.51 11.39
N LEU A 139 6.49 -4.62 11.68
CA LEU A 139 5.08 -4.63 12.03
C LEU A 139 4.87 -4.04 13.43
N THR A 140 4.17 -2.93 13.51
CA THR A 140 3.86 -2.24 14.76
C THR A 140 2.50 -2.65 15.32
N LYS A 141 1.49 -2.76 14.45
CA LYS A 141 0.12 -3.13 14.82
C LYS A 141 -0.48 -4.04 13.75
N ALA A 142 -1.29 -5.02 14.16
CA ALA A 142 -2.11 -5.82 13.25
C ALA A 142 -3.48 -6.07 13.89
N THR A 143 -4.55 -5.65 13.23
CA THR A 143 -5.93 -5.85 13.67
C THR A 143 -6.77 -6.47 12.58
N ALA A 144 -7.66 -7.38 12.99
CA ALA A 144 -8.74 -7.87 12.15
C ALA A 144 -10.04 -7.20 12.56
N HIS A 145 -10.85 -6.89 11.58
CA HIS A 145 -12.22 -6.41 11.75
C HIS A 145 -13.14 -7.23 10.86
N ALA A 146 -14.31 -7.59 11.37
CA ALA A 146 -15.37 -8.23 10.62
C ALA A 146 -16.72 -7.91 11.21
N GLU A 147 -17.67 -7.57 10.35
CA GLU A 147 -19.09 -7.47 10.72
C GLU A 147 -19.78 -8.77 10.29
N MET A 148 -20.39 -9.44 11.26
CA MET A 148 -21.11 -10.70 11.08
C MET A 148 -22.57 -10.51 11.37
N GLN A 149 -23.43 -11.12 10.56
CA GLN A 149 -24.87 -11.09 10.76
C GLN A 149 -25.47 -12.44 10.41
N ASP A 150 -26.09 -13.08 11.36
CA ASP A 150 -26.81 -14.32 11.13
C ASP A 150 -28.12 -14.07 10.38
N TYR A 151 -28.52 -15.03 9.57
CA TYR A 151 -29.74 -14.97 8.80
C TYR A 151 -30.50 -16.29 8.79
N GLU A 152 -31.80 -16.20 8.66
CA GLU A 152 -32.70 -17.32 8.40
C GLU A 152 -33.50 -17.07 7.10
N THR A 153 -33.71 -18.13 6.31
CA THR A 153 -34.52 -18.07 5.08
C THR A 153 -35.83 -18.85 5.25
N ASP A 154 -36.91 -18.33 4.70
CA ASP A 154 -38.21 -19.01 4.68
C ASP A 154 -38.37 -20.04 3.55
N GLY A 155 -37.30 -20.23 2.73
CA GLY A 155 -37.34 -21.11 1.55
C GLY A 155 -38.20 -20.61 0.40
N LYS A 156 -38.78 -19.41 0.50
CA LYS A 156 -39.58 -18.74 -0.53
C LYS A 156 -38.96 -17.44 -1.02
N GLY A 157 -37.70 -17.18 -0.63
CA GLY A 157 -36.94 -15.98 -0.98
C GLY A 157 -37.00 -14.86 0.07
N GLY A 158 -37.73 -15.04 1.18
CA GLY A 158 -37.67 -14.15 2.32
C GLY A 158 -36.45 -14.44 3.18
N ILE A 159 -35.72 -13.38 3.57
CA ILE A 159 -34.55 -13.46 4.46
C ILE A 159 -34.85 -12.59 5.67
N LYS A 160 -34.65 -13.15 6.84
CA LYS A 160 -34.66 -12.43 8.12
C LYS A 160 -33.23 -12.39 8.64
N TYR A 161 -32.74 -11.21 8.90
CA TYR A 161 -31.42 -10.98 9.48
C TYR A 161 -31.55 -10.70 10.98
N ASP A 162 -30.61 -11.22 11.75
CA ASP A 162 -30.44 -10.89 13.15
C ASP A 162 -29.62 -9.58 13.30
N LYS A 163 -29.26 -9.25 14.55
CA LYS A 163 -28.44 -8.06 14.82
C LYS A 163 -27.03 -8.30 14.29
N THR A 164 -26.44 -7.23 13.72
CA THR A 164 -25.03 -7.23 13.32
C THR A 164 -24.14 -7.32 14.56
N GLU A 165 -23.23 -8.27 14.57
CA GLU A 165 -22.16 -8.40 15.54
C GLU A 165 -20.86 -7.91 14.93
N VAL A 166 -20.15 -7.02 15.63
CA VAL A 166 -18.85 -6.50 15.22
C VAL A 166 -17.77 -7.24 15.99
N SER A 167 -16.87 -7.89 15.29
CA SER A 167 -15.69 -8.53 15.85
C SER A 167 -14.43 -7.74 15.48
N GLU A 168 -13.72 -7.27 16.49
CA GLU A 168 -12.41 -6.63 16.31
C GLU A 168 -11.41 -7.29 17.24
N GLY A 169 -10.23 -7.62 16.74
CA GLY A 169 -9.20 -8.29 17.51
C GLY A 169 -7.78 -7.97 17.08
N ASP A 170 -6.86 -8.04 18.05
CA ASP A 170 -5.42 -7.99 17.79
C ASP A 170 -4.97 -9.36 17.23
N ILE A 171 -4.42 -9.34 16.02
CA ILE A 171 -3.94 -10.52 15.31
C ILE A 171 -2.41 -10.48 15.09
N LYS A 172 -1.70 -9.60 15.80
CA LYS A 172 -0.26 -9.37 15.60
C LYS A 172 0.58 -10.64 15.79
N THR A 173 0.15 -11.54 16.67
CA THR A 173 0.83 -12.83 16.92
C THR A 173 0.79 -13.77 15.72
N SER A 174 -0.19 -13.63 14.84
CA SER A 174 -0.34 -14.43 13.62
C SER A 174 0.58 -13.96 12.48
N PHE A 175 1.14 -12.77 12.60
CA PHE A 175 1.96 -12.14 11.56
C PHE A 175 3.44 -12.06 11.95
N LYS A 176 4.31 -12.11 10.94
CA LYS A 176 5.75 -11.88 11.13
C LYS A 176 6.01 -10.45 11.53
N LYS A 177 6.88 -10.27 12.51
CA LYS A 177 7.27 -8.93 13.02
C LYS A 177 8.08 -8.14 11.99
N THR A 178 8.73 -8.82 11.04
CA THR A 178 9.58 -8.21 10.01
C THR A 178 9.16 -8.69 8.64
N ALA A 179 9.15 -7.77 7.69
CA ALA A 179 8.93 -8.06 6.28
C ALA A 179 10.03 -7.40 5.45
N PHE A 180 10.28 -7.94 4.25
CA PHE A 180 11.23 -7.42 3.29
C PHE A 180 10.55 -7.22 1.93
N ALA A 181 10.84 -6.10 1.29
CA ALA A 181 10.36 -5.77 -0.03
C ALA A 181 11.46 -5.22 -0.93
N ILE A 182 11.24 -5.31 -2.23
CA ILE A 182 11.97 -4.55 -3.25
C ILE A 182 11.07 -3.40 -3.70
N PRO A 183 11.36 -2.15 -3.27
CA PRO A 183 10.69 -0.96 -3.79
C PRO A 183 11.21 -0.63 -5.18
N VAL A 184 10.28 -0.40 -6.10
CA VAL A 184 10.53 0.17 -7.44
C VAL A 184 9.65 1.40 -7.57
N GLY A 185 10.22 2.52 -7.98
CA GLY A 185 9.46 3.77 -7.99
C GLY A 185 9.85 4.71 -9.12
N ILE A 186 8.99 5.69 -9.27
CA ILE A 186 9.18 6.86 -10.12
C ILE A 186 8.91 8.11 -9.28
N SER A 187 9.73 9.12 -9.42
CA SER A 187 9.54 10.40 -8.76
C SER A 187 9.73 11.55 -9.74
N TYR A 188 8.97 12.60 -9.51
CA TYR A 188 9.10 13.84 -10.26
C TYR A 188 9.25 15.01 -9.29
N GLU A 189 10.34 15.73 -9.44
CA GLU A 189 10.68 16.93 -8.65
C GLU A 189 10.43 18.17 -9.48
N TYR A 190 9.59 19.05 -8.97
CA TYR A 190 9.35 20.39 -9.51
C TYR A 190 9.65 21.43 -8.44
N GLU A 191 10.65 22.27 -8.68
CA GLU A 191 11.24 23.15 -7.65
C GLU A 191 11.72 22.33 -6.44
N ASN A 192 11.02 22.38 -5.33
CA ASN A 192 11.28 21.62 -4.13
C ASN A 192 10.15 20.60 -3.80
N VAL A 193 9.11 20.56 -4.62
CA VAL A 193 8.00 19.61 -4.44
C VAL A 193 8.32 18.34 -5.18
N MET A 194 8.25 17.23 -4.48
CA MET A 194 8.51 15.89 -5.02
C MET A 194 7.22 15.06 -4.99
N LEU A 195 6.77 14.59 -6.15
CA LEU A 195 5.74 13.57 -6.29
C LEU A 195 6.41 12.22 -6.48
N THR A 196 5.98 11.22 -5.72
CA THR A 196 6.56 9.87 -5.79
C THR A 196 5.45 8.83 -5.89
N ALA A 197 5.61 7.90 -6.83
CA ALA A 197 4.85 6.66 -6.87
C ALA A 197 5.82 5.50 -6.72
N ARG A 198 5.57 4.61 -5.74
CA ARG A 198 6.46 3.50 -5.41
C ARG A 198 5.64 2.21 -5.30
N TYR A 199 6.11 1.16 -5.92
CA TYR A 199 5.57 -0.19 -5.78
C TYR A 199 6.52 -1.04 -4.96
N ASN A 200 6.08 -1.49 -3.79
CA ASN A 200 6.82 -2.33 -2.87
C ASN A 200 6.44 -3.80 -3.14
N ILE A 201 7.36 -4.54 -3.75
CA ILE A 201 7.21 -5.96 -4.08
C ILE A 201 7.62 -6.76 -2.85
N GLY A 202 6.66 -7.29 -2.10
CA GLY A 202 6.94 -8.12 -0.92
C GLY A 202 7.66 -9.42 -1.28
N LEU A 203 8.77 -9.67 -0.59
CA LEU A 203 9.56 -10.90 -0.74
C LEU A 203 9.24 -11.93 0.32
N SER A 204 9.04 -11.49 1.55
CA SER A 204 8.78 -12.34 2.70
C SER A 204 7.30 -12.69 2.83
N LYS A 205 7.01 -13.90 3.32
CA LYS A 205 5.68 -14.29 3.76
C LYS A 205 5.25 -13.43 4.95
N VAL A 206 3.98 -13.07 5.01
CA VAL A 206 3.42 -12.19 6.06
C VAL A 206 3.06 -12.96 7.32
N TYR A 207 2.61 -14.22 7.20
CA TYR A 207 2.16 -15.05 8.31
C TYR A 207 3.30 -15.77 9.03
N ASN A 208 3.14 -15.97 10.34
CA ASN A 208 4.12 -16.69 11.19
C ASN A 208 4.16 -18.21 10.93
N HIS A 209 3.01 -18.77 10.55
CA HIS A 209 2.89 -20.20 10.26
C HIS A 209 2.77 -20.43 8.77
N ASP A 210 3.16 -21.61 8.28
CA ASP A 210 3.09 -21.97 6.85
C ASP A 210 1.65 -22.14 6.33
N LEU A 211 0.71 -21.39 6.89
CA LEU A 211 -0.70 -21.41 6.52
C LEU A 211 -0.96 -20.79 5.13
N SER A 212 -0.11 -19.86 4.71
CA SER A 212 -0.25 -19.19 3.41
C SER A 212 1.08 -18.60 2.93
N ASP A 213 1.28 -18.60 1.61
CA ASP A 213 2.40 -17.94 0.96
C ASP A 213 2.12 -16.45 0.67
N SER A 214 1.19 -15.85 1.39
CA SER A 214 0.79 -14.47 1.23
C SER A 214 1.94 -13.50 1.47
N LYS A 215 2.07 -12.52 0.57
CA LYS A 215 3.07 -11.45 0.62
C LYS A 215 2.39 -10.11 0.46
N ASN A 216 2.99 -9.07 1.03
CA ASN A 216 2.52 -7.71 0.84
C ASN A 216 2.74 -7.24 -0.60
N LYS A 217 1.71 -6.60 -1.18
CA LYS A 217 1.78 -5.77 -2.39
C LYS A 217 1.30 -4.38 -2.02
N ILE A 218 2.18 -3.39 -2.07
CA ILE A 218 1.83 -2.04 -1.64
C ILE A 218 2.28 -1.05 -2.71
N ILE A 219 1.34 -0.26 -3.21
CA ILE A 219 1.62 0.93 -4.01
C ILE A 219 1.46 2.13 -3.09
N THR A 220 2.47 3.00 -3.02
CA THR A 220 2.38 4.28 -2.31
C THR A 220 2.45 5.42 -3.31
N VAL A 221 1.59 6.42 -3.13
CA VAL A 221 1.65 7.68 -3.88
C VAL A 221 1.76 8.80 -2.85
N SER A 222 2.81 9.59 -2.93
CA SER A 222 3.12 10.60 -1.92
C SER A 222 3.57 11.91 -2.54
N VAL A 223 3.37 12.98 -1.80
CA VAL A 223 3.92 14.30 -2.04
C VAL A 223 4.89 14.63 -0.90
N GLY A 224 6.04 15.15 -1.24
CA GLY A 224 7.07 15.59 -0.30
C GLY A 224 7.62 16.96 -0.66
N TYR A 225 8.35 17.53 0.28
CA TYR A 225 9.08 18.78 0.06
C TYR A 225 10.55 18.57 0.35
N LYS A 226 11.42 18.94 -0.60
CA LYS A 226 12.87 18.73 -0.53
C LYS A 226 13.56 19.94 0.06
N PHE A 227 14.17 19.74 1.22
CA PHE A 227 15.03 20.72 1.87
C PHE A 227 16.49 20.38 1.53
N ASN A 228 17.14 21.25 0.78
CA ASN A 228 18.58 21.13 0.50
C ASN A 228 19.37 21.65 1.70
N LEU A 229 20.41 20.91 2.13
CA LEU A 229 21.26 21.20 3.26
C LEU A 229 22.60 21.79 2.82
#